data_4977133226ba4825ce065f532d7ef939
#
_entry.id   4977133226ba4825ce065f532d7ef939
#
_cell.length_a   1.000
_cell.length_b   1.000
_cell.length_c   1.000
_cell.angle_alpha   90.00
_cell.angle_beta   90.00
_cell.angle_gamma   90.00
#
_symmetry.space_group_name_H-M   'P 1'
#
loop_
_entity.id
_entity.type
_entity.pdbx_description
1 polymer ?
#
loop_
_entity_poly.entity_id
_entity_poly.type
_entity_poly.pdbx_seq_one_letter_code
_entity_poly.pdbx_strand_id
1 'polypeptide(L)'
;HFDQDHYYGLIRVLNDPSFEFGKIYHNGLPRYGFNTGKDLNLGTLSSSSGGGPRSITTELRDLASAQTLLASGLLLTENHNDNNFALFLRAALKASNEGRLGAMRMLVKRNPGGTAKILSDTGPDCSIEVLAPVTTSPTGPIRLRAFHDPHKVTATAPFPSPTESHTINGNSIVLRLRHGNKEFLFGGDLNQPAQKYLAEKYAPANPFSAEVNKACHHGSSDFELEYLKAVHPCATVFSSGDAGSYDHPLPDAMGAAAKHSSGEFPLVLSTELARETDSKGKIKLMGHINARSNGSTIVMAQKKEKPSESKTWYTFELPYAGPFGGH
;
A
#
# COMPACT_ATOMS: atom_id res chain seq x y z
N HIS A 1 -1.13 0.76 5.14
CA HIS A 1 -0.65 1.75 6.12
C HIS A 1 -1.71 2.82 6.37
N PHE A 2 -1.44 3.71 7.34
CA PHE A 2 -2.37 4.76 7.72
C PHE A 2 -1.88 6.15 7.30
N ASP A 3 -1.51 6.33 6.04
CA ASP A 3 -1.49 7.68 5.48
C ASP A 3 -2.91 8.09 5.06
N GLN A 4 -3.20 9.38 5.08
CA GLN A 4 -4.59 9.87 5.03
C GLN A 4 -5.32 9.45 3.76
N ASP A 5 -4.66 9.46 2.63
CA ASP A 5 -5.21 9.05 1.33
C ASP A 5 -5.56 7.56 1.24
N HIS A 6 -5.03 6.72 2.16
CA HIS A 6 -5.32 5.28 2.22
C HIS A 6 -6.48 4.90 3.14
N TYR A 7 -6.86 5.75 4.10
CA TYR A 7 -7.93 5.39 5.03
C TYR A 7 -9.08 6.41 5.11
N TYR A 8 -8.85 7.67 4.74
CA TYR A 8 -9.86 8.72 4.93
C TYR A 8 -11.16 8.44 4.16
N GLY A 9 -11.05 7.95 2.94
CA GLY A 9 -12.20 7.54 2.14
C GLY A 9 -13.01 6.40 2.76
N LEU A 10 -12.36 5.52 3.54
CA LEU A 10 -13.03 4.41 4.22
C LEU A 10 -13.98 4.87 5.33
N ILE A 11 -13.79 6.05 5.91
CA ILE A 11 -14.69 6.60 6.94
C ILE A 11 -16.11 6.69 6.40
N ARG A 12 -16.28 7.17 5.16
CA ARG A 12 -17.59 7.25 4.51
C ARG A 12 -18.20 5.87 4.28
N VAL A 13 -17.39 4.94 3.78
CA VAL A 13 -17.84 3.57 3.49
C VAL A 13 -18.23 2.82 4.77
N LEU A 14 -17.45 2.97 5.85
CA LEU A 14 -17.75 2.38 7.16
C LEU A 14 -19.01 2.95 7.81
N ASN A 15 -19.32 4.22 7.56
CA ASN A 15 -20.53 4.87 8.05
C ASN A 15 -21.78 4.58 7.22
N ASP A 16 -21.63 4.03 6.02
CA ASP A 16 -22.76 3.67 5.17
C ASP A 16 -23.36 2.32 5.63
N PRO A 17 -24.64 2.29 6.05
CA PRO A 17 -25.25 1.07 6.59
C PRO A 17 -25.48 -0.03 5.53
N SER A 18 -25.33 0.27 4.25
CA SER A 18 -25.50 -0.70 3.17
C SER A 18 -24.31 -1.64 3.00
N PHE A 19 -23.18 -1.37 3.67
CA PHE A 19 -21.97 -2.19 3.59
C PHE A 19 -21.73 -3.03 4.83
N GLU A 20 -21.37 -4.28 4.61
CA GLU A 20 -20.87 -5.20 5.63
C GLU A 20 -19.42 -5.58 5.34
N PHE A 21 -18.62 -5.76 6.40
CA PHE A 21 -17.20 -6.03 6.30
C PHE A 21 -16.84 -7.26 7.15
N GLY A 22 -16.21 -8.25 6.54
CA GLY A 22 -15.68 -9.37 7.31
C GLY A 22 -14.55 -8.92 8.23
N LYS A 23 -13.53 -8.27 7.65
CA LYS A 23 -12.33 -7.84 8.40
C LYS A 23 -11.70 -6.60 7.80
N ILE A 24 -11.13 -5.76 8.66
CA ILE A 24 -10.18 -4.70 8.29
C ILE A 24 -8.79 -5.13 8.70
N TYR A 25 -7.85 -5.09 7.76
CA TYR A 25 -6.44 -5.36 8.03
C TYR A 25 -5.62 -4.06 8.01
N HIS A 26 -4.66 -3.94 8.93
CA HIS A 26 -3.81 -2.76 9.06
C HIS A 26 -2.40 -3.13 9.56
N ASN A 27 -1.44 -2.22 9.44
CA ASN A 27 -0.04 -2.43 9.83
C ASN A 27 0.25 -2.22 11.32
N GLY A 28 -0.71 -1.72 12.09
CA GLY A 28 -0.57 -1.53 13.54
C GLY A 28 0.05 -0.21 13.98
N LEU A 29 0.48 0.66 13.06
CA LEU A 29 1.00 1.99 13.40
C LEU A 29 -0.13 3.00 13.45
N PRO A 30 -0.52 3.52 14.64
CA PRO A 30 -1.55 4.55 14.77
C PRO A 30 -1.01 5.92 14.32
N ARG A 31 -1.93 6.85 14.09
CA ARG A 31 -1.63 8.26 13.83
C ARG A 31 -1.98 9.08 15.08
N TYR A 32 -0.99 9.33 15.92
CA TYR A 32 -1.17 10.13 17.13
C TYR A 32 -1.43 11.59 16.79
N GLY A 33 -2.06 12.29 17.73
CA GLY A 33 -2.31 13.72 17.65
C GLY A 33 -1.08 14.55 17.99
N PHE A 34 -1.31 15.86 18.07
CA PHE A 34 -0.25 16.83 18.35
C PHE A 34 0.24 16.75 19.80
N ASN A 35 1.55 16.93 20.02
CA ASN A 35 2.20 17.00 21.34
C ASN A 35 1.90 15.84 22.30
N THR A 36 1.74 14.64 21.80
CA THR A 36 1.47 13.46 22.64
C THR A 36 2.69 12.89 23.35
N GLY A 37 3.88 13.43 23.11
CA GLY A 37 5.15 12.86 23.57
C GLY A 37 5.52 11.53 22.91
N LYS A 38 4.80 11.14 21.85
CA LYS A 38 5.11 9.96 21.04
C LYS A 38 6.08 10.34 19.93
N ASP A 39 7.17 9.62 19.83
CA ASP A 39 8.13 9.79 18.76
C ASP A 39 7.46 9.60 17.39
N LEU A 40 7.73 10.53 16.46
CA LEU A 40 7.19 10.51 15.10
C LEU A 40 5.66 10.51 15.02
N ASN A 41 4.95 10.87 16.09
CA ASN A 41 3.48 10.73 16.18
C ASN A 41 2.96 9.34 15.71
N LEU A 42 3.79 8.31 15.79
CA LEU A 42 3.51 6.93 15.38
C LEU A 42 3.63 5.91 16.49
N GLY A 43 4.33 6.25 17.58
CA GLY A 43 4.57 5.36 18.69
C GLY A 43 5.92 5.59 19.36
N THR A 44 6.30 4.68 20.24
CA THR A 44 7.56 4.78 21.00
C THR A 44 8.71 4.15 20.20
N LEU A 45 9.74 4.95 19.92
CA LEU A 45 10.98 4.48 19.34
C LEU A 45 11.82 3.72 20.38
N SER A 46 12.28 2.56 20.00
CA SER A 46 13.28 1.81 20.75
C SER A 46 14.64 1.98 20.09
N SER A 47 15.65 2.39 20.86
CA SER A 47 17.04 2.31 20.43
C SER A 47 17.50 0.86 20.48
N SER A 48 18.28 0.42 19.49
CA SER A 48 19.05 -0.81 19.65
C SER A 48 20.36 -0.50 20.39
N SER A 49 20.64 -1.23 21.45
CA SER A 49 21.98 -1.24 22.06
C SER A 49 22.96 -1.69 20.97
N GLY A 50 23.87 -0.81 20.55
CA GLY A 50 24.88 -1.15 19.53
C GLY A 50 24.72 -0.54 18.14
N GLY A 51 23.89 0.52 17.97
CA GLY A 51 23.83 1.30 16.73
C GLY A 51 23.01 0.67 15.58
N GLY A 52 22.26 -0.37 15.85
CA GLY A 52 21.34 -0.98 14.87
C GLY A 52 20.12 -0.11 14.55
N PRO A 53 19.29 -0.51 13.59
CA PRO A 53 18.13 0.26 13.16
C PRO A 53 17.12 0.42 14.30
N ARG A 54 16.55 1.60 14.43
CA ARG A 54 15.48 1.87 15.38
C ARG A 54 14.20 1.14 14.99
N SER A 55 13.37 0.87 15.98
CA SER A 55 12.09 0.23 15.80
C SER A 55 10.99 0.92 16.58
N ILE A 56 9.77 0.85 16.07
CA ILE A 56 8.57 1.39 16.71
C ILE A 56 7.75 0.23 17.24
N THR A 57 7.34 0.32 18.50
CA THR A 57 6.39 -0.63 19.10
C THR A 57 4.98 -0.30 18.61
N THR A 58 4.29 -1.31 18.08
CA THR A 58 2.92 -1.16 17.60
C THR A 58 1.93 -1.26 18.75
N GLU A 59 0.98 -0.34 18.84
CA GLU A 59 -0.03 -0.29 19.91
C GLU A 59 -1.43 -0.68 19.38
N LEU A 60 -1.70 -0.46 18.10
CA LEU A 60 -2.98 -0.82 17.48
C LEU A 60 -2.94 -2.26 16.97
N ARG A 61 -3.79 -3.13 17.49
CA ARG A 61 -3.83 -4.57 17.14
C ARG A 61 -5.19 -5.01 16.61
N ASP A 62 -6.25 -4.49 17.23
CA ASP A 62 -7.62 -4.91 17.06
C ASP A 62 -8.60 -3.83 17.52
N LEU A 63 -9.91 -4.11 17.52
CA LEU A 63 -10.94 -3.18 17.95
C LEU A 63 -10.81 -2.78 19.44
N ALA A 64 -10.34 -3.69 20.30
CA ALA A 64 -10.17 -3.37 21.74
C ALA A 64 -9.04 -2.35 21.94
N SER A 65 -7.90 -2.53 21.25
CA SER A 65 -6.82 -1.54 21.27
C SER A 65 -7.20 -0.22 20.61
N ALA A 66 -8.05 -0.25 19.56
CA ALA A 66 -8.62 0.97 18.97
C ALA A 66 -9.48 1.75 19.96
N GLN A 67 -10.31 1.07 20.74
CA GLN A 67 -11.11 1.68 21.79
C GLN A 67 -10.24 2.28 22.89
N THR A 68 -9.17 1.58 23.30
CA THR A 68 -8.20 2.08 24.28
C THR A 68 -7.50 3.34 23.78
N LEU A 69 -7.06 3.36 22.52
CA LEU A 69 -6.44 4.53 21.92
C LEU A 69 -7.37 5.74 21.85
N LEU A 70 -8.63 5.53 21.48
CA LEU A 70 -9.62 6.61 21.49
C LEU A 70 -9.88 7.17 22.90
N ALA A 71 -9.92 6.31 23.91
CA ALA A 71 -10.12 6.72 25.29
C ALA A 71 -8.91 7.44 25.90
N SER A 72 -7.71 7.26 25.35
CA SER A 72 -6.47 7.83 25.87
C SER A 72 -6.31 9.33 25.63
N GLY A 73 -7.10 9.94 24.74
CA GLY A 73 -6.94 11.31 24.30
C GLY A 73 -5.73 11.58 23.39
N LEU A 74 -4.92 10.54 23.09
CA LEU A 74 -3.69 10.68 22.30
C LEU A 74 -3.94 10.92 20.79
N LEU A 75 -5.19 10.88 20.34
CA LEU A 75 -5.58 11.08 18.93
C LEU A 75 -6.22 12.47 18.70
N LEU A 76 -6.08 13.39 19.64
CA LEU A 76 -6.65 14.73 19.52
C LEU A 76 -5.71 15.68 18.76
N THR A 77 -6.30 16.61 18.03
CA THR A 77 -5.61 17.75 17.42
C THR A 77 -5.23 18.80 18.48
N GLU A 78 -4.48 19.83 18.10
CA GLU A 78 -4.16 20.98 18.96
C GLU A 78 -5.42 21.63 19.57
N ASN A 79 -6.52 21.62 18.86
CA ASN A 79 -7.80 22.20 19.29
C ASN A 79 -8.68 21.18 20.08
N HIS A 80 -8.08 20.10 20.56
CA HIS A 80 -8.77 19.03 21.32
C HIS A 80 -9.93 18.33 20.57
N ASN A 81 -9.93 18.41 19.24
CA ASN A 81 -10.84 17.64 18.39
C ASN A 81 -10.21 16.31 17.96
N ASP A 82 -11.04 15.33 17.62
CA ASP A 82 -10.57 14.10 17.01
C ASP A 82 -9.79 14.40 15.72
N ASN A 83 -8.60 13.80 15.56
CA ASN A 83 -7.92 13.82 14.26
C ASN A 83 -8.61 12.86 13.27
N ASN A 84 -8.26 12.92 12.00
CA ASN A 84 -8.88 12.05 10.97
C ASN A 84 -8.74 10.56 11.26
N PHE A 85 -7.65 10.16 11.95
CA PHE A 85 -7.44 8.77 12.33
C PHE A 85 -8.40 8.34 13.46
N ALA A 86 -8.67 9.21 14.43
CA ALA A 86 -9.69 8.97 15.44
C ALA A 86 -11.07 8.79 14.80
N LEU A 87 -11.43 9.62 13.82
CA LEU A 87 -12.70 9.51 13.09
C LEU A 87 -12.80 8.15 12.36
N PHE A 88 -11.71 7.67 11.78
CA PHE A 88 -11.66 6.33 11.17
C PHE A 88 -11.89 5.23 12.21
N LEU A 89 -11.21 5.27 13.35
CA LEU A 89 -11.40 4.28 14.41
C LEU A 89 -12.82 4.29 14.99
N ARG A 90 -13.42 5.48 15.16
CA ARG A 90 -14.82 5.60 15.59
C ARG A 90 -15.78 4.99 14.58
N ALA A 91 -15.55 5.21 13.28
CA ALA A 91 -16.37 4.61 12.23
C ALA A 91 -16.23 3.07 12.22
N ALA A 92 -15.03 2.53 12.42
CA ALA A 92 -14.80 1.09 12.54
C ALA A 92 -15.49 0.49 13.77
N LEU A 93 -15.37 1.12 14.93
CA LEU A 93 -16.05 0.67 16.16
C LEU A 93 -17.58 0.76 16.02
N LYS A 94 -18.12 1.83 15.43
CA LYS A 94 -19.54 1.95 15.14
C LYS A 94 -20.02 0.81 14.25
N ALA A 95 -19.36 0.56 13.11
CA ALA A 95 -19.71 -0.53 12.22
C ALA A 95 -19.65 -1.91 12.93
N SER A 96 -18.68 -2.10 13.83
CA SER A 96 -18.59 -3.33 14.63
C SER A 96 -19.74 -3.46 15.64
N ASN A 97 -20.10 -2.40 16.35
CA ASN A 97 -21.22 -2.40 17.31
C ASN A 97 -22.57 -2.62 16.62
N GLU A 98 -22.69 -2.22 15.36
CA GLU A 98 -23.87 -2.45 14.51
C GLU A 98 -23.85 -3.86 13.85
N GLY A 99 -22.86 -4.69 14.16
CA GLY A 99 -22.73 -6.05 13.58
C GLY A 99 -22.23 -6.09 12.13
N ARG A 100 -21.87 -4.93 11.54
CA ARG A 100 -21.46 -4.80 10.15
C ARG A 100 -19.96 -5.00 9.92
N LEU A 101 -19.14 -4.92 10.97
CA LEU A 101 -17.70 -5.23 10.90
C LEU A 101 -17.36 -6.37 11.85
N GLY A 102 -16.93 -7.51 11.30
CA GLY A 102 -16.60 -8.70 12.09
C GLY A 102 -15.31 -8.57 12.89
N ALA A 103 -14.27 -7.97 12.34
CA ALA A 103 -12.99 -7.79 13.04
C ALA A 103 -12.11 -6.69 12.46
N MET A 104 -11.20 -6.17 13.29
CA MET A 104 -10.05 -5.37 12.90
C MET A 104 -8.78 -6.11 13.35
N ARG A 105 -7.79 -6.28 12.47
CA ARG A 105 -6.64 -7.14 12.72
C ARG A 105 -5.35 -6.52 12.21
N MET A 106 -4.34 -6.48 13.07
CA MET A 106 -2.99 -6.14 12.66
C MET A 106 -2.38 -7.25 11.79
N LEU A 107 -1.78 -6.85 10.68
CA LEU A 107 -1.17 -7.73 9.69
C LEU A 107 0.33 -7.44 9.59
N VAL A 108 1.14 -8.42 10.01
CA VAL A 108 2.60 -8.35 9.94
C VAL A 108 3.19 -9.73 9.63
N LYS A 109 4.37 -9.77 9.04
CA LYS A 109 5.16 -10.99 8.85
C LYS A 109 6.31 -11.02 9.85
N ARG A 110 6.37 -12.05 10.69
CA ARG A 110 7.41 -12.14 11.72
C ARG A 110 8.73 -12.70 11.20
N ASN A 111 8.67 -13.61 10.25
CA ASN A 111 9.84 -14.26 9.66
C ASN A 111 9.70 -14.33 8.14
N PRO A 112 10.50 -13.61 7.35
CA PRO A 112 10.48 -13.68 5.89
C PRO A 112 10.73 -15.09 5.35
N GLY A 113 11.69 -15.82 5.91
CA GLY A 113 12.03 -17.20 5.51
C GLY A 113 11.13 -18.28 6.10
N GLY A 114 10.14 -17.92 6.93
CA GLY A 114 9.20 -18.87 7.53
C GLY A 114 8.00 -19.17 6.65
N THR A 115 7.08 -19.98 7.19
CA THR A 115 5.81 -20.32 6.54
C THR A 115 5.08 -19.06 6.04
N ALA A 116 4.59 -19.11 4.83
CA ALA A 116 3.80 -18.03 4.24
C ALA A 116 2.59 -17.70 5.13
N LYS A 117 2.38 -16.42 5.41
CA LYS A 117 1.17 -15.97 6.07
C LYS A 117 0.09 -15.77 5.02
N ILE A 118 -0.76 -16.77 4.87
CA ILE A 118 -1.87 -16.76 3.92
C ILE A 118 -3.13 -16.22 4.63
N LEU A 119 -3.83 -15.33 3.98
CA LEU A 119 -5.19 -14.94 4.39
C LEU A 119 -6.15 -16.04 3.93
N SER A 120 -6.83 -16.66 4.89
CA SER A 120 -7.81 -17.71 4.63
C SER A 120 -9.12 -17.07 4.24
N ASP A 121 -9.74 -17.27 3.19
CA ASP A 121 -11.09 -16.88 2.75
C ASP A 121 -11.13 -16.53 1.26
N THR A 122 -10.11 -16.98 0.51
CA THR A 122 -9.94 -16.63 -0.90
C THR A 122 -10.40 -17.72 -1.88
N GLY A 123 -10.90 -18.85 -1.37
CA GLY A 123 -11.30 -20.00 -2.20
C GLY A 123 -10.11 -20.93 -2.57
N PRO A 124 -10.40 -22.09 -3.19
CA PRO A 124 -9.41 -23.15 -3.41
C PRO A 124 -8.28 -22.74 -4.38
N ASP A 125 -8.58 -21.94 -5.39
CA ASP A 125 -7.63 -21.58 -6.44
C ASP A 125 -7.00 -20.18 -6.26
N CYS A 126 -7.34 -19.50 -5.16
CA CYS A 126 -6.88 -18.16 -4.88
C CYS A 126 -6.26 -18.09 -3.48
N SER A 127 -5.14 -17.40 -3.36
CA SER A 127 -4.50 -17.14 -2.06
C SER A 127 -3.92 -15.74 -2.01
N ILE A 128 -3.93 -15.13 -0.81
CA ILE A 128 -3.30 -13.84 -0.57
C ILE A 128 -2.21 -14.05 0.48
N GLU A 129 -0.96 -13.90 0.06
CA GLU A 129 0.19 -13.97 0.96
C GLU A 129 0.58 -12.58 1.44
N VAL A 130 0.91 -12.47 2.74
CA VAL A 130 1.42 -11.26 3.37
C VAL A 130 2.94 -11.28 3.32
N LEU A 131 3.55 -10.32 2.63
CA LEU A 131 5.00 -10.17 2.51
C LEU A 131 5.56 -9.10 3.46
N ALA A 132 4.80 -8.05 3.76
CA ALA A 132 5.20 -6.97 4.68
C ALA A 132 3.97 -6.38 5.41
N PRO A 133 4.19 -5.57 6.48
CA PRO A 133 5.48 -5.21 7.06
C PRO A 133 6.14 -6.38 7.80
N VAL A 134 7.47 -6.39 7.79
CA VAL A 134 8.28 -7.40 8.48
C VAL A 134 8.69 -6.87 9.85
N THR A 135 8.47 -7.66 10.90
CA THR A 135 8.89 -7.26 12.26
C THR A 135 10.41 -7.27 12.40
N THR A 136 10.93 -6.39 13.26
CA THR A 136 12.38 -6.31 13.53
C THR A 136 12.91 -7.51 14.30
N SER A 137 12.02 -8.26 14.97
CA SER A 137 12.34 -9.51 15.67
C SER A 137 11.29 -10.58 15.38
N PRO A 138 11.67 -11.85 15.19
CA PRO A 138 10.73 -12.95 14.98
C PRO A 138 9.91 -13.30 16.22
N THR A 139 10.40 -12.93 17.40
CA THR A 139 9.81 -13.23 18.71
C THR A 139 9.60 -11.97 19.55
N GLY A 140 8.85 -12.07 20.64
CA GLY A 140 8.60 -10.97 21.57
C GLY A 140 7.58 -9.93 21.08
N PRO A 141 7.62 -8.71 21.63
CA PRO A 141 6.72 -7.63 21.25
C PRO A 141 6.84 -7.30 19.76
N ILE A 142 5.72 -6.99 19.13
CA ILE A 142 5.71 -6.60 17.72
C ILE A 142 6.30 -5.20 17.59
N ARG A 143 7.38 -5.12 16.83
CA ARG A 143 8.07 -3.87 16.53
C ARG A 143 8.32 -3.80 15.03
N LEU A 144 8.08 -2.62 14.45
CA LEU A 144 8.31 -2.34 13.04
C LEU A 144 9.54 -1.44 12.88
N ARG A 145 10.21 -1.53 11.73
CA ARG A 145 11.39 -0.72 11.46
C ARG A 145 11.01 0.75 11.32
N ALA A 146 11.77 1.62 11.99
CA ALA A 146 11.72 3.05 11.71
C ALA A 146 12.66 3.35 10.53
N PHE A 147 12.09 3.83 9.44
CA PHE A 147 12.84 4.24 8.23
C PHE A 147 13.29 5.71 8.31
N HIS A 148 12.91 6.40 9.35
CA HIS A 148 13.32 7.76 9.67
C HIS A 148 13.90 7.82 11.09
N ASP A 149 14.98 8.56 11.28
CA ASP A 149 15.55 8.84 12.58
C ASP A 149 15.68 10.35 12.79
N PRO A 150 14.76 10.97 13.55
CA PRO A 150 14.75 12.41 13.75
C PRO A 150 16.01 12.92 14.48
N HIS A 151 16.76 12.04 15.18
CA HIS A 151 17.97 12.42 15.90
C HIS A 151 19.25 12.27 15.06
N LYS A 152 19.16 11.78 13.82
CA LYS A 152 20.28 11.61 12.90
C LYS A 152 20.29 12.61 11.73
N VAL A 153 19.56 13.71 11.85
CA VAL A 153 19.66 14.79 10.89
C VAL A 153 21.01 15.46 11.05
N THR A 154 21.97 15.12 10.20
CA THR A 154 23.28 15.74 10.11
C THR A 154 23.35 16.63 8.88
N ALA A 155 24.29 17.56 8.84
CA ALA A 155 24.53 18.41 7.66
C ALA A 155 24.88 17.59 6.39
N THR A 156 25.23 16.31 6.55
CA THR A 156 25.54 15.35 5.48
C THR A 156 24.39 14.39 5.18
N ALA A 157 23.21 14.56 5.80
CA ALA A 157 22.04 13.74 5.48
C ALA A 157 21.64 13.94 4.01
N PRO A 158 21.19 12.87 3.33
CA PRO A 158 20.69 12.98 1.97
C PRO A 158 19.50 13.96 1.93
N PHE A 159 19.41 14.72 0.89
CA PHE A 159 18.30 15.64 0.68
C PHE A 159 17.30 15.08 -0.35
N PRO A 160 15.99 15.12 -0.11
CA PRO A 160 15.36 15.58 1.15
C PRO A 160 15.58 14.62 2.31
N SER A 161 15.67 15.14 3.54
CA SER A 161 15.81 14.31 4.73
C SER A 161 14.57 13.42 4.89
N PRO A 162 14.74 12.13 5.29
CA PRO A 162 13.61 11.26 5.58
C PRO A 162 12.67 11.87 6.62
N THR A 163 11.37 11.76 6.39
CA THR A 163 10.31 12.26 7.26
C THR A 163 9.56 11.10 7.94
N GLU A 164 8.59 11.44 8.79
CA GLU A 164 7.66 10.45 9.37
C GLU A 164 6.99 9.60 8.30
N SER A 165 6.62 10.20 7.15
CA SER A 165 6.02 9.51 6.01
C SER A 165 6.88 8.34 5.51
N HIS A 166 8.21 8.43 5.58
CA HIS A 166 9.09 7.33 5.21
C HIS A 166 8.89 6.10 6.11
N THR A 167 8.61 6.28 7.40
CA THR A 167 8.30 5.18 8.29
C THR A 167 6.89 4.64 8.08
N ILE A 168 5.92 5.50 7.81
CA ILE A 168 4.54 5.10 7.54
C ILE A 168 4.48 4.28 6.25
N ASN A 169 4.97 4.86 5.17
CA ASN A 169 4.97 4.26 3.82
C ASN A 169 5.85 3.01 3.79
N GLY A 170 7.02 3.06 4.42
CA GLY A 170 7.93 1.91 4.51
C GLY A 170 7.38 0.70 5.27
N ASN A 171 6.34 0.89 6.09
CA ASN A 171 5.61 -0.19 6.75
C ASN A 171 4.25 -0.47 6.09
N SER A 172 4.12 -0.22 4.81
CA SER A 172 2.96 -0.64 4.02
C SER A 172 2.72 -2.14 4.12
N ILE A 173 1.45 -2.54 4.11
CA ILE A 173 1.10 -3.93 3.90
C ILE A 173 1.40 -4.28 2.44
N VAL A 174 2.24 -5.30 2.24
CA VAL A 174 2.55 -5.84 0.92
C VAL A 174 1.89 -7.19 0.78
N LEU A 175 1.09 -7.32 -0.26
CA LEU A 175 0.33 -8.53 -0.54
C LEU A 175 0.70 -9.10 -1.91
N ARG A 176 0.88 -10.43 -1.96
CA ARG A 176 0.93 -11.20 -3.19
C ARG A 176 -0.36 -12.00 -3.30
N LEU A 177 -1.16 -11.70 -4.30
CA LEU A 177 -2.33 -12.48 -4.64
C LEU A 177 -1.95 -13.49 -5.73
N ARG A 178 -2.25 -14.76 -5.50
CA ARG A 178 -2.10 -15.84 -6.48
C ARG A 178 -3.49 -16.35 -6.86
N HIS A 179 -3.72 -16.49 -8.16
CA HIS A 179 -4.89 -17.16 -8.70
C HIS A 179 -4.42 -18.18 -9.76
N GLY A 180 -4.54 -19.46 -9.44
CA GLY A 180 -3.91 -20.52 -10.23
C GLY A 180 -2.41 -20.34 -10.31
N ASN A 181 -1.88 -20.14 -11.53
CA ASN A 181 -0.46 -19.85 -11.78
C ASN A 181 -0.15 -18.36 -12.02
N LYS A 182 -1.10 -17.47 -11.75
CA LYS A 182 -0.98 -16.02 -11.96
C LYS A 182 -0.82 -15.27 -10.66
N GLU A 183 0.08 -14.29 -10.67
CA GLU A 183 0.46 -13.53 -9.47
C GLU A 183 0.29 -12.02 -9.68
N PHE A 184 -0.20 -11.36 -8.63
CA PHE A 184 -0.41 -9.92 -8.56
C PHE A 184 0.29 -9.40 -7.30
N LEU A 185 1.07 -8.32 -7.43
CA LEU A 185 1.75 -7.69 -6.31
C LEU A 185 1.13 -6.32 -5.99
N PHE A 186 0.81 -6.13 -4.72
CA PHE A 186 0.31 -4.88 -4.16
C PHE A 186 1.28 -4.39 -3.10
N GLY A 187 2.12 -3.43 -3.46
CA GLY A 187 3.20 -2.92 -2.60
C GLY A 187 2.80 -1.78 -1.66
N GLY A 188 1.55 -1.29 -1.73
CA GLY A 188 1.15 -0.08 -1.01
C GLY A 188 2.01 1.11 -1.44
N ASP A 189 2.55 1.85 -0.48
CA ASP A 189 3.42 3.00 -0.72
C ASP A 189 4.85 2.76 -0.24
N LEU A 190 5.33 1.51 -0.43
CA LEU A 190 6.73 1.20 -0.14
C LEU A 190 7.65 2.21 -0.83
N ASN A 191 8.47 2.87 -0.02
CA ASN A 191 9.51 3.78 -0.47
C ASN A 191 10.86 3.06 -0.67
N GLN A 192 11.83 3.75 -1.23
CA GLN A 192 13.15 3.20 -1.58
C GLN A 192 13.83 2.48 -0.40
N PRO A 193 13.94 3.06 0.82
CA PRO A 193 14.59 2.36 1.93
C PRO A 193 13.87 1.06 2.35
N ALA A 194 12.54 1.03 2.24
CA ALA A 194 11.76 -0.15 2.59
C ALA A 194 11.83 -1.23 1.51
N GLN A 195 11.79 -0.85 0.24
CA GLN A 195 11.98 -1.76 -0.88
C GLN A 195 13.34 -2.43 -0.81
N LYS A 196 14.41 -1.66 -0.58
CA LYS A 196 15.76 -2.17 -0.37
C LYS A 196 15.83 -3.13 0.82
N TYR A 197 15.26 -2.73 1.95
CA TYR A 197 15.21 -3.57 3.15
C TYR A 197 14.50 -4.91 2.90
N LEU A 198 13.38 -4.90 2.19
CA LEU A 198 12.64 -6.13 1.89
C LEU A 198 13.42 -7.02 0.91
N ALA A 199 14.02 -6.46 -0.14
CA ALA A 199 14.85 -7.22 -1.06
C ALA A 199 15.99 -7.94 -0.34
N GLU A 200 16.71 -7.24 0.56
CA GLU A 200 17.77 -7.81 1.39
C GLU A 200 17.24 -8.89 2.36
N LYS A 201 16.08 -8.67 2.98
CA LYS A 201 15.49 -9.59 3.96
C LYS A 201 14.99 -10.89 3.35
N TYR A 202 14.56 -10.88 2.12
CA TYR A 202 14.09 -12.07 1.43
C TYR A 202 15.18 -12.80 0.62
N ALA A 203 16.33 -12.18 0.39
CA ALA A 203 17.42 -12.81 -0.34
C ALA A 203 17.87 -14.14 0.32
N PRO A 204 18.18 -15.20 -0.49
CA PRO A 204 18.17 -15.25 -1.94
C PRO A 204 16.80 -15.53 -2.57
N ALA A 205 15.74 -15.72 -1.78
CA ALA A 205 14.39 -15.89 -2.30
C ALA A 205 13.84 -14.59 -2.89
N ASN A 206 12.99 -14.70 -3.90
CA ASN A 206 12.30 -13.57 -4.49
C ASN A 206 10.76 -13.79 -4.49
N PRO A 207 10.06 -13.42 -3.44
CA PRO A 207 8.62 -13.56 -3.39
C PRO A 207 7.88 -12.41 -4.08
N PHE A 208 8.58 -11.45 -4.67
CA PHE A 208 7.98 -10.24 -5.25
C PHE A 208 7.64 -10.38 -6.73
N SER A 209 8.15 -11.41 -7.41
CA SER A 209 7.84 -11.65 -8.82
C SER A 209 6.34 -11.78 -9.03
N ALA A 210 5.81 -11.08 -10.03
CA ALA A 210 4.37 -11.07 -10.34
C ALA A 210 4.13 -10.61 -11.77
N GLU A 211 3.09 -11.13 -12.43
CA GLU A 211 2.70 -10.66 -13.78
C GLU A 211 2.11 -9.26 -13.75
N VAL A 212 1.40 -8.89 -12.68
CA VAL A 212 0.82 -7.57 -12.52
C VAL A 212 1.29 -6.93 -11.22
N ASN A 213 1.81 -5.72 -11.32
CA ASN A 213 2.26 -4.93 -10.18
C ASN A 213 1.46 -3.62 -10.06
N LYS A 214 0.90 -3.34 -8.89
CA LYS A 214 0.50 -1.98 -8.56
C LYS A 214 1.76 -1.21 -8.17
N ALA A 215 2.11 -0.16 -8.91
CA ALA A 215 3.27 0.67 -8.61
C ALA A 215 3.22 1.17 -7.16
N CYS A 216 4.34 1.08 -6.45
CA CYS A 216 4.44 1.59 -5.09
C CYS A 216 4.32 3.12 -5.08
N HIS A 217 3.76 3.67 -4.00
CA HIS A 217 3.70 5.09 -3.72
C HIS A 217 3.22 5.92 -4.92
N HIS A 218 2.13 5.43 -5.57
CA HIS A 218 1.46 6.08 -6.71
C HIS A 218 2.36 6.41 -7.92
N GLY A 219 3.59 5.91 -7.95
CA GLY A 219 4.59 6.25 -8.97
C GLY A 219 5.48 7.42 -8.56
N SER A 220 5.79 7.55 -7.27
CA SER A 220 6.84 8.43 -6.76
C SER A 220 8.22 8.02 -7.27
N SER A 221 9.16 8.99 -7.38
CA SER A 221 10.58 8.72 -7.65
C SER A 221 11.32 8.00 -6.52
N ASP A 222 10.67 7.80 -5.37
CA ASP A 222 11.22 7.15 -4.18
C ASP A 222 11.12 5.62 -4.29
N PHE A 223 11.84 5.02 -5.25
CA PHE A 223 11.84 3.59 -5.52
C PHE A 223 13.26 2.99 -5.57
N GLU A 224 13.36 1.68 -5.38
CA GLU A 224 14.60 0.90 -5.46
C GLU A 224 14.64 0.07 -6.76
N LEU A 225 15.66 0.26 -7.58
CA LEU A 225 15.78 -0.42 -8.88
C LEU A 225 15.89 -1.95 -8.74
N GLU A 226 16.63 -2.44 -7.75
CA GLU A 226 16.77 -3.90 -7.55
C GLU A 226 15.44 -4.54 -7.13
N TYR A 227 14.59 -3.79 -6.41
CA TYR A 227 13.23 -4.25 -6.11
C TYR A 227 12.36 -4.31 -7.37
N LEU A 228 12.41 -3.29 -8.24
CA LEU A 228 11.68 -3.30 -9.52
C LEU A 228 12.15 -4.45 -10.43
N LYS A 229 13.44 -4.71 -10.48
CA LYS A 229 14.01 -5.88 -11.21
C LYS A 229 13.52 -7.21 -10.62
N ALA A 230 13.39 -7.29 -9.28
CA ALA A 230 12.88 -8.48 -8.62
C ALA A 230 11.40 -8.72 -8.91
N VAL A 231 10.59 -7.67 -9.02
CA VAL A 231 9.16 -7.77 -9.38
C VAL A 231 9.00 -8.22 -10.82
N HIS A 232 9.68 -7.59 -11.77
CA HIS A 232 9.74 -7.94 -13.19
C HIS A 232 8.37 -8.23 -13.83
N PRO A 233 7.40 -7.31 -13.73
CA PRO A 233 6.01 -7.58 -14.11
C PRO A 233 5.79 -7.49 -15.63
N CYS A 234 4.74 -8.17 -16.14
CA CYS A 234 4.24 -7.94 -17.50
C CYS A 234 3.48 -6.62 -17.63
N ALA A 235 2.81 -6.22 -16.53
CA ALA A 235 2.04 -4.98 -16.48
C ALA A 235 2.25 -4.25 -15.15
N THR A 236 2.45 -2.93 -15.22
CA THR A 236 2.48 -2.05 -14.05
C THR A 236 1.30 -1.08 -14.10
N VAL A 237 0.55 -1.03 -13.00
CA VAL A 237 -0.60 -0.13 -12.82
C VAL A 237 -0.22 1.01 -11.88
N PHE A 238 -0.30 2.23 -12.35
CA PHE A 238 -0.17 3.46 -11.56
C PHE A 238 -1.57 3.92 -11.13
N SER A 239 -1.81 3.84 -9.83
CA SER A 239 -3.02 4.36 -9.19
C SER A 239 -2.70 5.73 -8.61
N SER A 240 -2.94 6.76 -9.37
CA SER A 240 -2.73 8.17 -9.01
C SER A 240 -3.98 8.98 -9.34
N GLY A 241 -4.05 10.21 -8.89
CA GLY A 241 -5.24 11.01 -9.11
C GLY A 241 -5.20 12.36 -8.45
N ASP A 242 -4.07 12.78 -8.01
CA ASP A 242 -3.88 14.09 -7.45
C ASP A 242 -3.80 15.15 -8.56
N ALA A 243 -4.71 16.05 -8.52
CA ALA A 243 -4.69 17.22 -9.38
C ALA A 243 -3.55 18.20 -8.96
N GLY A 244 -2.34 17.69 -8.73
CA GLY A 244 -1.19 18.55 -8.77
C GLY A 244 -0.40 18.85 -7.52
N SER A 245 -0.50 18.13 -6.39
CA SER A 245 0.43 18.38 -5.28
C SER A 245 1.72 17.57 -5.35
N TYR A 246 1.68 16.40 -6.00
CA TYR A 246 2.85 15.51 -6.15
C TYR A 246 3.15 15.11 -7.60
N ASP A 247 2.26 15.42 -8.54
CA ASP A 247 2.37 15.11 -9.98
C ASP A 247 2.64 13.62 -10.28
N HIS A 248 2.14 12.71 -9.43
CA HIS A 248 2.27 11.27 -9.66
C HIS A 248 1.35 10.79 -10.80
N PRO A 249 1.80 9.82 -11.62
CA PRO A 249 3.11 9.14 -11.58
C PRO A 249 4.22 10.00 -12.19
N LEU A 250 5.40 10.00 -11.57
CA LEU A 250 6.55 10.74 -12.09
C LEU A 250 7.17 10.01 -13.30
N PRO A 251 7.77 10.75 -14.25
CA PRO A 251 8.30 10.17 -15.50
C PRO A 251 9.38 9.11 -15.29
N ASP A 252 10.23 9.27 -14.28
CA ASP A 252 11.28 8.33 -13.93
C ASP A 252 10.71 7.01 -13.39
N ALA A 253 9.67 7.06 -12.55
CA ALA A 253 8.97 5.87 -12.08
C ALA A 253 8.30 5.11 -13.23
N MET A 254 7.65 5.83 -14.16
CA MET A 254 7.06 5.22 -15.35
C MET A 254 8.13 4.60 -16.27
N GLY A 255 9.22 5.32 -16.52
CA GLY A 255 10.34 4.87 -17.32
C GLY A 255 11.04 3.65 -16.71
N ALA A 256 11.26 3.64 -15.40
CA ALA A 256 11.84 2.51 -14.69
C ALA A 256 10.92 1.27 -14.73
N ALA A 257 9.61 1.45 -14.51
CA ALA A 257 8.63 0.38 -14.60
C ALA A 257 8.61 -0.25 -16.01
N ALA A 258 8.60 0.57 -17.05
CA ALA A 258 8.66 0.10 -18.43
C ALA A 258 9.97 -0.65 -18.72
N LYS A 259 11.10 -0.10 -18.31
CA LYS A 259 12.44 -0.68 -18.56
C LYS A 259 12.65 -2.04 -17.89
N HIS A 260 12.04 -2.24 -16.71
CA HIS A 260 12.18 -3.47 -15.92
C HIS A 260 10.96 -4.40 -16.01
N SER A 261 10.07 -4.15 -16.97
CA SER A 261 8.99 -5.06 -17.31
C SER A 261 9.50 -6.34 -17.96
N SER A 262 8.79 -7.43 -17.76
CA SER A 262 8.97 -8.67 -18.50
C SER A 262 8.25 -8.59 -19.85
N GLY A 263 8.83 -9.21 -20.87
CA GLY A 263 8.27 -9.23 -22.23
C GLY A 263 8.77 -8.10 -23.12
N GLU A 264 8.48 -8.24 -24.40
CA GLU A 264 8.93 -7.34 -25.46
C GLU A 264 8.24 -5.98 -25.41
N PHE A 265 6.98 -5.98 -25.00
CA PHE A 265 6.15 -4.78 -24.95
C PHE A 265 5.68 -4.52 -23.50
N PRO A 266 6.36 -3.62 -22.77
CA PRO A 266 5.97 -3.28 -21.42
C PRO A 266 4.59 -2.62 -21.40
N LEU A 267 3.69 -3.13 -20.54
CA LEU A 267 2.39 -2.54 -20.37
C LEU A 267 2.38 -1.64 -19.11
N VAL A 268 2.26 -0.33 -19.33
CA VAL A 268 2.17 0.67 -18.28
C VAL A 268 0.82 1.34 -18.35
N LEU A 269 0.02 1.20 -17.29
CA LEU A 269 -1.35 1.69 -17.21
C LEU A 269 -1.48 2.72 -16.08
N SER A 270 -2.23 3.80 -16.31
CA SER A 270 -2.46 4.85 -15.31
C SER A 270 -3.93 5.21 -15.19
N THR A 271 -4.40 5.40 -13.94
CA THR A 271 -5.74 5.91 -13.67
C THR A 271 -5.91 7.38 -14.03
N GLU A 272 -4.83 8.07 -14.42
CA GLU A 272 -4.86 9.43 -14.97
C GLU A 272 -5.55 9.50 -16.34
N LEU A 273 -5.59 8.39 -17.09
CA LEU A 273 -6.27 8.33 -18.39
C LEU A 273 -7.79 8.13 -18.22
N ALA A 274 -8.55 8.63 -19.18
CA ALA A 274 -10.02 8.51 -19.25
C ALA A 274 -10.74 9.02 -17.98
N ARG A 275 -10.28 10.12 -17.43
CA ARG A 275 -10.92 10.81 -16.30
C ARG A 275 -12.24 11.45 -16.73
N GLU A 276 -13.20 11.48 -15.84
CA GLU A 276 -14.46 12.21 -16.02
C GLU A 276 -14.41 13.51 -15.24
N THR A 277 -14.69 14.63 -15.90
CA THR A 277 -14.76 15.96 -15.30
C THR A 277 -16.18 16.53 -15.34
N ASP A 278 -16.48 17.45 -14.44
CA ASP A 278 -17.70 18.23 -14.49
C ASP A 278 -17.58 19.40 -15.49
N SER A 279 -18.67 20.17 -15.64
CA SER A 279 -18.71 21.33 -16.53
C SER A 279 -17.74 22.46 -16.16
N LYS A 280 -17.14 22.40 -14.95
CA LYS A 280 -16.12 23.35 -14.47
C LYS A 280 -14.71 22.80 -14.58
N GLY A 281 -14.52 21.61 -15.20
CA GLY A 281 -13.24 20.95 -15.34
C GLY A 281 -12.76 20.21 -14.08
N LYS A 282 -13.58 20.15 -13.01
CA LYS A 282 -13.23 19.41 -11.81
C LYS A 282 -13.36 17.90 -12.04
N ILE A 283 -12.35 17.14 -11.70
CA ILE A 283 -12.35 15.68 -11.82
C ILE A 283 -13.44 15.10 -10.92
N LYS A 284 -14.33 14.31 -11.49
CA LYS A 284 -15.37 13.55 -10.80
C LYS A 284 -14.97 12.10 -10.57
N LEU A 285 -14.38 11.49 -11.57
CA LEU A 285 -13.95 10.09 -11.56
C LEU A 285 -12.59 9.99 -12.23
N MET A 286 -11.74 9.14 -11.66
CA MET A 286 -10.49 8.73 -12.31
C MET A 286 -10.76 7.65 -13.35
N GLY A 287 -9.81 7.43 -14.26
CA GLY A 287 -9.90 6.38 -15.26
C GLY A 287 -9.94 4.98 -14.60
N HIS A 288 -10.68 4.07 -15.21
CA HIS A 288 -10.80 2.70 -14.71
C HIS A 288 -9.81 1.77 -15.39
N ILE A 289 -9.15 0.94 -14.56
CA ILE A 289 -8.34 -0.18 -15.00
C ILE A 289 -8.90 -1.44 -14.39
N ASN A 290 -9.12 -2.46 -15.21
CA ASN A 290 -9.60 -3.77 -14.82
C ASN A 290 -8.49 -4.80 -15.04
N ALA A 291 -8.31 -5.71 -14.08
CA ALA A 291 -7.51 -6.91 -14.23
C ALA A 291 -8.39 -8.12 -13.98
N ARG A 292 -8.45 -9.05 -14.92
CA ARG A 292 -9.21 -10.29 -14.83
C ARG A 292 -8.30 -11.47 -15.03
N SER A 293 -8.41 -12.46 -14.17
CA SER A 293 -7.68 -13.71 -14.27
C SER A 293 -8.63 -14.90 -14.20
N ASN A 294 -8.35 -15.93 -14.97
CA ASN A 294 -8.99 -17.24 -14.88
C ASN A 294 -8.04 -18.29 -14.27
N GLY A 295 -6.92 -17.85 -13.68
CA GLY A 295 -5.89 -18.72 -13.11
C GLY A 295 -4.80 -19.14 -14.08
N SER A 296 -5.02 -19.03 -15.40
CA SER A 296 -4.03 -19.36 -16.44
C SER A 296 -3.69 -18.15 -17.33
N THR A 297 -4.62 -17.25 -17.49
CA THR A 297 -4.50 -16.04 -18.31
C THR A 297 -4.89 -14.81 -17.51
N ILE A 298 -4.26 -13.68 -17.81
CA ILE A 298 -4.66 -12.36 -17.32
C ILE A 298 -5.03 -11.47 -18.49
N VAL A 299 -6.17 -10.80 -18.38
CA VAL A 299 -6.58 -9.73 -19.30
C VAL A 299 -6.63 -8.43 -18.51
N MET A 300 -5.83 -7.46 -18.94
CA MET A 300 -5.89 -6.08 -18.48
C MET A 300 -6.81 -5.27 -19.38
N ALA A 301 -7.56 -4.35 -18.81
CA ALA A 301 -8.38 -3.43 -19.60
C ALA A 301 -8.29 -2.02 -19.02
N GLN A 302 -8.15 -1.02 -19.89
CA GLN A 302 -8.17 0.39 -19.54
C GLN A 302 -9.28 1.11 -20.32
N LYS A 303 -10.08 1.92 -19.62
CA LYS A 303 -11.11 2.75 -20.23
C LYS A 303 -10.45 3.74 -21.21
N LYS A 304 -11.08 3.94 -22.37
CA LYS A 304 -10.59 4.88 -23.38
C LYS A 304 -10.95 6.32 -23.02
N GLU A 305 -10.06 7.25 -23.29
CA GLU A 305 -10.31 8.70 -23.20
C GLU A 305 -11.45 9.15 -24.13
N LYS A 306 -11.44 8.62 -25.35
CA LYS A 306 -12.45 8.89 -26.39
C LYS A 306 -13.09 7.55 -26.80
N PRO A 307 -14.10 7.07 -26.04
CA PRO A 307 -14.77 5.83 -26.40
C PRO A 307 -15.61 6.01 -27.68
N SER A 308 -15.62 4.98 -28.52
CA SER A 308 -16.63 4.84 -29.57
C SER A 308 -17.80 3.99 -29.08
N GLU A 309 -18.96 4.03 -29.73
CA GLU A 309 -20.15 3.24 -29.36
C GLU A 309 -19.83 1.73 -29.24
N SER A 310 -18.92 1.23 -30.06
CA SER A 310 -18.55 -0.20 -30.10
C SER A 310 -17.34 -0.59 -29.28
N LYS A 311 -16.48 0.38 -28.87
CA LYS A 311 -15.22 0.08 -28.16
C LYS A 311 -14.93 1.11 -27.07
N THR A 312 -15.31 0.79 -25.85
CA THR A 312 -15.09 1.63 -24.66
C THR A 312 -13.78 1.34 -23.93
N TRP A 313 -13.15 0.20 -24.20
CA TRP A 313 -11.95 -0.28 -23.50
C TRP A 313 -10.82 -0.62 -24.48
N TYR A 314 -9.58 -0.35 -24.06
CA TYR A 314 -8.41 -1.09 -24.53
C TYR A 314 -8.31 -2.38 -23.72
N THR A 315 -7.99 -3.48 -24.37
CA THR A 315 -7.80 -4.79 -23.72
C THR A 315 -6.45 -5.37 -24.12
N PHE A 316 -5.77 -5.98 -23.16
CA PHE A 316 -4.42 -6.53 -23.30
C PHE A 316 -4.37 -7.88 -22.60
N GLU A 317 -4.10 -8.96 -23.34
CA GLU A 317 -3.81 -10.27 -22.75
C GLU A 317 -2.32 -10.33 -22.37
N LEU A 318 -1.99 -10.88 -21.22
CA LEU A 318 -0.61 -10.95 -20.72
C LEU A 318 0.00 -12.35 -20.95
N PRO A 319 1.29 -12.43 -21.35
CA PRO A 319 2.17 -11.31 -21.71
C PRO A 319 1.69 -10.59 -22.99
N TYR A 320 1.77 -9.26 -23.00
CA TYR A 320 1.30 -8.49 -24.15
C TYR A 320 2.30 -8.58 -25.33
N ALA A 321 1.81 -9.04 -26.46
CA ALA A 321 2.60 -9.26 -27.67
C ALA A 321 2.71 -8.04 -28.61
N GLY A 322 2.22 -6.87 -28.18
CA GLY A 322 2.25 -5.64 -28.96
C GLY A 322 1.05 -5.45 -29.89
N PRO A 323 0.97 -4.29 -30.55
CA PRO A 323 -0.19 -3.96 -31.40
C PRO A 323 -0.32 -4.83 -32.67
N PHE A 324 0.73 -5.57 -33.00
CA PHE A 324 0.79 -6.40 -34.24
C PHE A 324 0.70 -7.92 -33.95
N GLY A 325 0.56 -8.33 -32.68
CA GLY A 325 0.55 -9.73 -32.24
C GLY A 325 -0.81 -10.33 -31.94
N GLY A 326 -1.91 -9.71 -32.34
CA GLY A 326 -3.25 -10.21 -32.07
C GLY A 326 -4.13 -10.18 -33.32
N HIS A 327 -4.24 -11.30 -34.01
CA HIS A 327 -5.34 -11.61 -34.92
C HIS A 327 -6.42 -12.37 -34.17
#